data_15c494b36fddd383ab1d2379c6927a75
#
_entry.id   15c494b36fddd383ab1d2379c6927a75
#
_cell.length_a   1.000
_cell.length_b   1.000
_cell.length_c   1.000
_cell.angle_alpha   90.00
_cell.angle_beta   90.00
_cell.angle_gamma   90.00
#
_symmetry.space_group_name_H-M   'P 1'
#
loop_
_entity.id
_entity.type
_entity.pdbx_description
1 polymer ?
#
loop_
_entity_poly.entity_id
_entity_poly.type
_entity_poly.pdbx_seq_one_letter_code
_entity_poly.pdbx_strand_id
1 'polypeptide(L)' 'MNEWEKAKRMATVYKEMYPKGTRIELVEMGDDPRPIPSGTKGTVRVVDDMGTVHCDFDNGRSLGLIPGEDSFRKIEEV' A
#
# COMPACT_ATOMS: atom_id res chain seq x y z
N MET A 1 17.57 1.37 -17.75
CA MET A 1 17.25 1.55 -16.31
C MET A 1 17.12 0.18 -15.66
N ASN A 2 17.83 -0.05 -14.57
CA ASN A 2 17.73 -1.32 -13.87
C ASN A 2 16.53 -1.31 -12.89
N GLU A 3 16.21 -2.48 -12.34
CA GLU A 3 15.05 -2.62 -11.45
C GLU A 3 15.17 -1.77 -10.19
N TRP A 4 16.36 -1.58 -9.68
CA TRP A 4 16.61 -0.76 -8.50
C TRP A 4 16.24 0.71 -8.76
N GLU A 5 16.69 1.27 -9.89
CA GLU A 5 16.39 2.65 -10.25
C GLU A 5 14.90 2.83 -10.53
N LYS A 6 14.27 1.84 -11.16
CA LYS A 6 12.84 1.86 -11.42
C LYS A 6 12.05 1.85 -10.11
N ALA A 7 12.45 1.01 -9.16
CA ALA A 7 11.80 0.95 -7.85
C ALA A 7 11.90 2.29 -7.12
N LYS A 8 13.07 2.93 -7.16
CA LYS A 8 13.26 4.24 -6.54
C LYS A 8 12.36 5.31 -7.14
N ARG A 9 12.22 5.32 -8.47
CA ARG A 9 11.34 6.28 -9.15
C ARG A 9 9.87 6.05 -8.77
N MET A 10 9.46 4.80 -8.76
CA MET A 10 8.09 4.47 -8.40
C MET A 10 7.81 4.79 -6.93
N ALA A 11 8.80 4.61 -6.05
CA ALA A 11 8.65 5.00 -4.66
C ALA A 11 8.33 6.48 -4.51
N THR A 12 9.01 7.34 -5.29
CA THR A 12 8.74 8.78 -5.28
C THR A 12 7.31 9.07 -5.69
N VAL A 13 6.82 8.41 -6.74
CA VAL A 13 5.45 8.56 -7.21
C VAL A 13 4.46 8.12 -6.13
N TYR A 14 4.68 6.96 -5.53
CA TYR A 14 3.78 6.44 -4.52
C TYR A 14 3.78 7.26 -3.23
N LYS A 15 4.93 7.85 -2.87
CA LYS A 15 4.99 8.77 -1.72
C LYS A 15 4.10 10.00 -1.95
N GLU A 16 4.00 10.47 -3.17
CA GLU A 16 3.12 11.59 -3.53
C GLU A 16 1.66 11.16 -3.57
N MET A 17 1.37 9.96 -4.10
CA MET A 17 0.01 9.45 -4.21
C MET A 17 -0.58 9.03 -2.87
N TYR A 18 0.24 8.51 -1.98
CA TYR A 18 -0.20 7.94 -0.71
C TYR A 18 0.54 8.56 0.47
N PRO A 19 0.33 9.88 0.73
CA PRO A 19 0.94 10.48 1.92
C PRO A 19 0.38 9.88 3.20
N LYS A 20 1.12 10.04 4.28
CA LYS A 20 0.69 9.57 5.61
C LYS A 20 -0.73 10.03 5.92
N GLY A 21 -1.56 9.11 6.36
CA GLY A 21 -2.95 9.40 6.68
C GLY A 21 -3.93 9.11 5.55
N THR A 22 -3.43 8.77 4.36
CA THR A 22 -4.31 8.43 3.23
C THR A 22 -5.11 7.18 3.58
N ARG A 23 -6.42 7.23 3.33
CA ARG A 23 -7.29 6.06 3.52
C ARG A 23 -7.33 5.24 2.25
N ILE A 24 -7.23 3.93 2.43
CA ILE A 24 -7.28 2.97 1.32
C ILE A 24 -8.21 1.82 1.65
N GLU A 25 -8.65 1.13 0.61
CA GLU A 25 -9.41 -0.10 0.74
C GLU A 25 -8.68 -1.19 -0.03
N LEU A 26 -8.47 -2.33 0.63
CA LEU A 26 -7.82 -3.46 0.00
C LEU A 26 -8.82 -4.15 -0.94
N VAL A 27 -8.41 -4.36 -2.18
CA VAL A 27 -9.22 -5.09 -3.16
C VAL A 27 -8.81 -6.54 -3.18
N GLU A 28 -7.53 -6.82 -3.32
CA GLU A 28 -7.01 -8.20 -3.33
C GLU A 28 -5.54 -8.18 -2.98
N MET A 29 -5.13 -9.09 -2.12
CA MET A 29 -3.72 -9.29 -1.83
C MET A 29 -3.12 -10.32 -2.78
N GLY A 30 -1.83 -10.19 -3.01
CA GLY A 30 -1.04 -11.21 -3.67
C GLY A 30 -0.88 -12.43 -2.76
N ASP A 31 0.14 -13.22 -3.07
CA ASP A 31 0.39 -14.48 -2.40
C ASP A 31 0.83 -14.27 -0.95
N ASP A 32 -0.07 -14.44 -0.02
CA ASP A 32 0.20 -14.28 1.41
C ASP A 32 -0.50 -15.43 2.16
N PRO A 33 0.21 -16.13 3.07
CA PRO A 33 -0.41 -17.25 3.83
C PRO A 33 -1.52 -16.79 4.77
N ARG A 34 -1.56 -15.50 5.12
CA ARG A 34 -2.59 -14.94 5.99
C ARG A 34 -3.10 -13.62 5.43
N PRO A 35 -3.81 -13.68 4.30
CA PRO A 35 -4.23 -12.45 3.63
C PRO A 35 -5.24 -11.66 4.45
N ILE A 36 -5.17 -10.34 4.30
CA ILE A 36 -6.20 -9.46 4.83
C ILE A 36 -7.42 -9.57 3.91
N PRO A 37 -8.63 -9.71 4.45
CA PRO A 37 -9.81 -9.84 3.60
C PRO A 37 -10.04 -8.65 2.69
N SER A 38 -10.51 -8.93 1.48
CA SER A 38 -10.92 -7.89 0.53
C SER A 38 -11.97 -6.99 1.14
N GLY A 39 -11.88 -5.69 0.87
CA GLY A 39 -12.78 -4.69 1.45
C GLY A 39 -12.33 -4.13 2.77
N THR A 40 -11.25 -4.66 3.36
CA THR A 40 -10.72 -4.11 4.60
C THR A 40 -10.10 -2.74 4.32
N LYS A 41 -10.45 -1.76 5.14
CA LYS A 41 -9.92 -0.40 5.03
C LYS A 41 -8.71 -0.22 5.92
N GLY A 42 -7.85 0.69 5.54
CA GLY A 42 -6.66 1.00 6.29
C GLY A 42 -6.17 2.41 6.06
N THR A 43 -5.15 2.78 6.81
CA THR A 43 -4.54 4.10 6.74
C THR A 43 -3.06 3.95 6.40
N VAL A 44 -2.60 4.70 5.43
CA VAL A 44 -1.18 4.70 5.05
C VAL A 44 -0.37 5.33 6.17
N ARG A 45 0.65 4.61 6.60
CA ARG A 45 1.60 5.09 7.61
C ARG A 45 2.82 5.72 6.94
N VAL A 46 3.38 5.03 5.96
CA VAL A 46 4.56 5.48 5.23
C VAL A 46 4.70 4.68 3.94
N VAL A 47 5.29 5.30 2.92
CA VAL A 47 5.77 4.60 1.74
C VAL A 47 7.28 4.57 1.84
N ASP A 48 7.87 3.38 1.79
CA ASP A 48 9.32 3.25 1.92
C ASP A 48 10.05 3.50 0.59
N ASP A 49 11.39 3.45 0.64
CA ASP A 49 12.21 3.77 -0.52
C ASP A 49 12.14 2.73 -1.64
N MET A 50 11.54 1.58 -1.36
CA MET A 50 11.30 0.54 -2.37
C MET A 50 9.91 0.62 -2.96
N GLY A 51 9.09 1.55 -2.50
CA GLY A 51 7.73 1.72 -2.99
C GLY A 51 6.69 0.87 -2.27
N THR A 52 7.04 0.24 -1.17
CA THR A 52 6.07 -0.52 -0.37
C THR A 52 5.23 0.45 0.45
N VAL A 53 3.92 0.32 0.34
CA VAL A 53 2.96 1.19 1.04
C VAL A 53 2.58 0.52 2.36
N HIS A 54 3.15 0.99 3.45
CA HIS A 54 2.90 0.43 4.79
C HIS A 54 1.60 0.99 5.35
N CYS A 55 0.68 0.10 5.66
CA CYS A 55 -0.66 0.47 6.12
C CYS A 55 -0.99 -0.17 7.47
N ASP A 56 -1.71 0.58 8.27
CA ASP A 56 -2.36 0.06 9.48
C ASP A 56 -3.83 -0.15 9.13
N PHE A 57 -4.26 -1.41 9.14
CA PHE A 57 -5.63 -1.77 8.78
C PHE A 57 -6.57 -1.66 9.97
N ASP A 58 -7.83 -1.35 9.70
CA ASP A 58 -8.84 -1.15 10.75
C ASP A 58 -9.14 -2.43 11.54
N ASN A 59 -8.75 -3.59 11.02
CA ASN A 59 -8.87 -4.87 11.71
C ASN A 59 -7.74 -5.15 12.71
N GLY A 60 -6.86 -4.17 12.94
CA GLY A 60 -5.75 -4.30 13.88
C GLY A 60 -4.46 -4.84 13.29
N ARG A 61 -4.44 -5.20 12.02
CA ARG A 61 -3.23 -5.71 11.36
C ARG A 61 -2.47 -4.58 10.66
N SER A 62 -1.16 -4.76 10.56
CA SER A 62 -0.29 -3.85 9.80
C SER A 62 0.47 -4.65 8.76
N LEU A 63 0.44 -4.19 7.52
CA LEU A 63 1.13 -4.84 6.42
C LEU A 63 1.64 -3.81 5.42
N GLY A 64 2.70 -4.19 4.70
CA GLY A 64 3.17 -3.45 3.54
C GLY A 64 2.48 -3.97 2.28
N LEU A 65 1.90 -3.08 1.51
CA LEU A 65 1.29 -3.40 0.22
C LEU A 65 2.27 -3.09 -0.89
N ILE A 66 2.41 -4.01 -1.83
CA ILE A 66 3.32 -3.86 -2.96
C ILE A 66 2.48 -3.56 -4.20
N PRO A 67 2.51 -2.30 -4.69
CA PRO A 67 1.78 -1.97 -5.90
C PRO A 67 2.18 -2.88 -7.06
N GLY A 68 1.19 -3.43 -7.76
CA GLY A 68 1.43 -4.40 -8.82
C GLY A 68 1.24 -5.84 -8.37
N GLU A 69 1.49 -6.16 -7.11
CA GLU A 69 1.22 -7.48 -6.54
C GLU A 69 -0.06 -7.49 -5.72
N ASP A 70 -0.28 -6.40 -4.99
CA ASP A 70 -1.47 -6.22 -4.17
C ASP A 70 -2.34 -5.15 -4.81
N SER A 71 -3.64 -5.41 -4.89
CA SER A 71 -4.60 -4.45 -5.45
C SER A 71 -5.30 -3.71 -4.32
N PHE A 72 -5.20 -2.41 -4.34
CA PHE A 72 -5.86 -1.55 -3.36
C PHE A 72 -6.21 -0.22 -4.01
N ARG A 73 -7.10 0.52 -3.41
CA ARG A 73 -7.54 1.79 -3.94
C ARG A 73 -7.59 2.86 -2.86
N LYS A 74 -7.31 4.07 -3.27
CA LYS A 74 -7.46 5.24 -2.41
C LYS A 74 -8.95 5.54 -2.28
N ILE A 75 -9.39 5.80 -1.07
CA ILE A 75 -10.79 6.16 -0.81
C ILE A 75 -10.85 7.49 -0.08
N GLU A 76 -11.98 8.15 -0.22
CA GLU A 76 -12.26 9.36 0.55
C GLU A 76 -13.26 9.01 1.64
N GLU A 77 -12.90 9.30 2.87
CA GLU A 77 -13.77 9.16 4.02
C GLU A 77 -13.93 10.51 4.69
N VAL A 78 -15.15 10.83 4.96
CA VAL A 78 -15.50 12.09 5.62
C VAL A 78 -15.55 11.89 7.13
#